data_4b1b89107ae3d5ebebb9e274644042b1
#
_entry.id   4b1b89107ae3d5ebebb9e274644042b1
#
_cell.length_a   1.000
_cell.length_b   1.000
_cell.length_c   1.000
_cell.angle_alpha   90.00
_cell.angle_beta   90.00
_cell.angle_gamma   90.00
#
_symmetry.space_group_name_H-M   'P 1'
#
loop_
_entity.id
_entity.type
_entity.pdbx_description
1 polymer ?
#
loop_
_entity_poly.entity_id
_entity_poly.type
_entity_poly.pdbx_seq_one_letter_code
_entity_poly.pdbx_strand_id
1 'polypeptide(L)'
;MPGKIHKGQVLLLMALAQFMVVLDISIVNVALPSIQSTLNFNPANLQWVVTAYTLAFGGFLLFGGRAADLFGRKRLFLGGVTAFTAASLVAGFSQSDTMLIVLRAIQGLSAAFMSPAALSIIINTFKEGKERNKALGVWGGVAAGGAAAGLLLGGVLTEYLGWEWNFFVNIPIGLAIIFFASKVIPESKGELKHAHLDLPGAVLVTTGLMTLVYGLVKAPEYGWTSNKSLLFFGVSATLLISFVFNELRSKQPLVPFSIFKIRNLRGANMMQFPITASMFAMFFFLTLYLQTVLGYSPVKTGLAFFPVTIVIGAGSAIVSQLVSKTGYKPPMVIGPLFLAAGLLVFSNLQVAGDYWTDVFPGLMLMAIGLGSMFVSITIAATSGVPKDKSGLASGILNTSQQVGGALGLAILSGVYSSQFTKSLTNGGTQAEAQVAGAHEAFLIGAFFALAASIIALVAIKHVKGEPTTSEAVHLG
;
A
#
# COMPACT_ATOMS: atom_id res chain seq x y z
N MET A 1 -28.98 19.72 -23.33
CA MET A 1 -27.71 20.43 -23.18
C MET A 1 -26.89 19.66 -22.14
N PRO A 2 -25.66 19.22 -22.40
CA PRO A 2 -24.84 18.65 -21.37
C PRO A 2 -24.53 19.76 -20.37
N GLY A 3 -24.97 19.57 -19.11
CA GLY A 3 -24.78 20.54 -18.03
C GLY A 3 -23.28 20.86 -17.86
N LYS A 4 -22.95 22.12 -17.55
CA LYS A 4 -21.56 22.52 -17.25
C LYS A 4 -21.00 21.57 -16.21
N ILE A 5 -19.96 20.82 -16.58
CA ILE A 5 -19.23 19.95 -15.65
C ILE A 5 -18.62 20.86 -14.59
N HIS A 6 -19.09 20.75 -13.36
CA HIS A 6 -18.50 21.45 -12.22
C HIS A 6 -17.23 20.72 -11.80
N LYS A 7 -16.07 21.10 -12.37
CA LYS A 7 -14.76 20.49 -12.13
C LYS A 7 -14.45 20.30 -10.64
N GLY A 8 -14.85 21.27 -9.79
CA GLY A 8 -14.67 21.16 -8.34
C GLY A 8 -15.43 19.98 -7.72
N GLN A 9 -16.65 19.71 -8.18
CA GLN A 9 -17.45 18.56 -7.73
C GLN A 9 -16.81 17.23 -8.16
N VAL A 10 -16.33 17.16 -9.41
CA VAL A 10 -15.60 15.98 -9.89
C VAL A 10 -14.37 15.73 -9.03
N LEU A 11 -13.56 16.76 -8.78
CA LEU A 11 -12.36 16.63 -7.95
C LEU A 11 -12.70 16.15 -6.52
N LEU A 12 -13.74 16.73 -5.92
CA LEU A 12 -14.18 16.33 -4.57
C LEU A 12 -14.58 14.85 -4.53
N LEU A 13 -15.36 14.38 -5.51
CA LEU A 13 -15.81 12.99 -5.56
C LEU A 13 -14.65 12.00 -5.77
N MET A 14 -13.70 12.35 -6.65
CA MET A 14 -12.50 11.55 -6.85
C MET A 14 -11.61 11.53 -5.60
N ALA A 15 -11.43 12.69 -4.96
CA ALA A 15 -10.69 12.82 -3.72
C ALA A 15 -11.34 12.02 -2.57
N LEU A 16 -12.67 12.04 -2.43
CA LEU A 16 -13.39 11.23 -1.46
C LEU A 16 -13.21 9.72 -1.71
N ALA A 17 -13.20 9.29 -2.98
CA ALA A 17 -12.93 7.90 -3.31
C ALA A 17 -11.51 7.47 -2.94
N GLN A 18 -10.51 8.32 -3.21
CA GLN A 18 -9.14 8.06 -2.80
C GLN A 18 -8.98 8.07 -1.28
N PHE A 19 -9.64 9.03 -0.61
CA PHE A 19 -9.70 9.06 0.85
C PHE A 19 -10.23 7.75 1.42
N MET A 20 -11.35 7.24 0.90
CA MET A 20 -11.96 5.98 1.32
C MET A 20 -11.02 4.79 1.16
N VAL A 21 -10.29 4.69 0.03
CA VAL A 21 -9.31 3.60 -0.19
C VAL A 21 -8.17 3.67 0.81
N VAL A 22 -7.60 4.84 1.02
CA VAL A 22 -6.44 4.99 1.92
C VAL A 22 -6.86 4.90 3.39
N LEU A 23 -8.02 5.46 3.73
CA LEU A 23 -8.64 5.33 5.04
C LEU A 23 -8.81 3.85 5.41
N ASP A 24 -9.42 3.06 4.52
CA ASP A 24 -9.70 1.64 4.77
C ASP A 24 -8.42 0.80 4.99
N ILE A 25 -7.33 1.12 4.30
CA ILE A 25 -6.04 0.47 4.53
C ILE A 25 -5.49 0.81 5.92
N SER A 26 -5.61 2.07 6.33
CA SER A 26 -4.99 2.57 7.57
C SER A 26 -5.80 2.24 8.80
N ILE A 27 -7.13 2.37 8.71
CA ILE A 27 -8.08 2.26 9.82
C ILE A 27 -8.04 0.86 10.45
N VAL A 28 -7.89 -0.18 9.61
CA VAL A 28 -7.87 -1.57 10.02
C VAL A 28 -6.65 -1.91 10.88
N ASN A 29 -5.50 -1.24 10.67
CA ASN A 29 -4.28 -1.55 11.42
C ASN A 29 -4.47 -1.38 12.94
N VAL A 30 -5.16 -0.33 13.37
CA VAL A 30 -5.41 -0.07 14.81
C VAL A 30 -6.44 -1.05 15.39
N ALA A 31 -7.33 -1.60 14.55
CA ALA A 31 -8.36 -2.55 14.93
C ALA A 31 -7.87 -4.01 15.03
N LEU A 32 -6.66 -4.33 14.52
CA LEU A 32 -6.18 -5.70 14.42
C LEU A 32 -6.27 -6.50 15.72
N PRO A 33 -5.86 -6.01 16.90
CA PRO A 33 -5.97 -6.76 18.14
C PRO A 33 -7.43 -7.04 18.55
N SER A 34 -8.34 -6.07 18.33
CA SER A 34 -9.77 -6.25 18.59
C SER A 34 -10.40 -7.27 17.65
N ILE A 35 -10.04 -7.23 16.35
CA ILE A 35 -10.44 -8.22 15.35
C ILE A 35 -9.93 -9.61 15.75
N GLN A 36 -8.66 -9.70 16.17
CA GLN A 36 -8.04 -10.94 16.59
C GLN A 36 -8.80 -11.59 17.74
N SER A 37 -9.11 -10.83 18.79
CA SER A 37 -9.80 -11.34 19.98
C SER A 37 -11.25 -11.71 19.69
N THR A 38 -11.98 -10.91 18.90
CA THR A 38 -13.41 -11.11 18.62
C THR A 38 -13.65 -12.30 17.68
N LEU A 39 -12.83 -12.43 16.62
CA LEU A 39 -12.99 -13.48 15.60
C LEU A 39 -12.06 -14.69 15.85
N ASN A 40 -11.36 -14.73 16.99
CA ASN A 40 -10.44 -15.80 17.36
C ASN A 40 -9.38 -16.11 16.30
N PHE A 41 -8.81 -15.06 15.68
CA PHE A 41 -7.74 -15.23 14.69
C PHE A 41 -6.51 -15.89 15.30
N ASN A 42 -6.00 -16.90 14.62
CA ASN A 42 -4.64 -17.35 14.89
C ASN A 42 -3.66 -16.19 14.60
N PRO A 43 -2.68 -15.91 15.48
CA PRO A 43 -1.73 -14.83 15.28
C PRO A 43 -1.05 -14.81 13.90
N ALA A 44 -0.71 -16.00 13.37
CA ALA A 44 -0.11 -16.12 12.04
C ALA A 44 -1.08 -15.72 10.90
N ASN A 45 -2.38 -15.89 11.09
CA ASN A 45 -3.39 -15.57 10.07
C ASN A 45 -3.85 -14.11 10.12
N LEU A 46 -3.66 -13.41 11.24
CA LEU A 46 -4.14 -12.03 11.42
C LEU A 46 -3.67 -11.08 10.31
N GLN A 47 -2.45 -11.24 9.84
CA GLN A 47 -1.90 -10.44 8.73
C GLN A 47 -2.74 -10.51 7.45
N TRP A 48 -3.54 -11.59 7.24
CA TRP A 48 -4.39 -11.71 6.06
C TRP A 48 -5.46 -10.62 5.97
N VAL A 49 -5.85 -10.02 7.10
CA VAL A 49 -6.78 -8.88 7.11
C VAL A 49 -6.21 -7.70 6.29
N VAL A 50 -4.88 -7.52 6.31
CA VAL A 50 -4.18 -6.49 5.51
C VAL A 50 -3.75 -7.05 4.15
N THR A 51 -3.15 -8.23 4.14
CA THR A 51 -2.48 -8.81 2.97
C THR A 51 -3.46 -9.23 1.88
N ALA A 52 -4.65 -9.77 2.21
CA ALA A 52 -5.66 -10.14 1.23
C ALA A 52 -6.15 -8.93 0.41
N TYR A 53 -6.36 -7.80 1.09
CA TYR A 53 -6.69 -6.54 0.44
C TYR A 53 -5.56 -6.06 -0.49
N THR A 54 -4.34 -5.96 0.04
CA THR A 54 -3.21 -5.37 -0.70
C THR A 54 -2.78 -6.23 -1.90
N LEU A 55 -2.85 -7.55 -1.80
CA LEU A 55 -2.58 -8.45 -2.93
C LEU A 55 -3.66 -8.37 -4.02
N ALA A 56 -4.93 -8.37 -3.64
CA ALA A 56 -6.02 -8.23 -4.60
C ALA A 56 -5.96 -6.84 -5.26
N PHE A 57 -5.71 -5.79 -4.49
CA PHE A 57 -5.55 -4.42 -5.00
C PHE A 57 -4.36 -4.33 -5.95
N GLY A 58 -3.16 -4.73 -5.54
CA GLY A 58 -1.94 -4.64 -6.34
C GLY A 58 -1.97 -5.53 -7.59
N GLY A 59 -2.48 -6.76 -7.46
CA GLY A 59 -2.54 -7.72 -8.57
C GLY A 59 -3.49 -7.32 -9.70
N PHE A 60 -4.61 -6.68 -9.37
CA PHE A 60 -5.59 -6.22 -10.36
C PHE A 60 -5.49 -4.73 -10.72
N LEU A 61 -4.58 -3.96 -10.12
CA LEU A 61 -4.50 -2.52 -10.32
C LEU A 61 -4.30 -2.12 -11.80
N LEU A 62 -3.36 -2.74 -12.48
CA LEU A 62 -3.07 -2.48 -13.89
C LEU A 62 -4.20 -2.94 -14.81
N PHE A 63 -4.79 -4.10 -14.49
CA PHE A 63 -5.96 -4.61 -15.20
C PHE A 63 -7.16 -3.65 -15.05
N GLY A 64 -7.44 -3.16 -13.84
CA GLY A 64 -8.50 -2.21 -13.54
C GLY A 64 -8.35 -0.89 -14.31
N GLY A 65 -7.11 -0.39 -14.41
CA GLY A 65 -6.82 0.80 -15.21
C GLY A 65 -7.16 0.63 -16.69
N ARG A 66 -6.74 -0.50 -17.29
CA ARG A 66 -7.10 -0.81 -18.68
C ARG A 66 -8.58 -1.07 -18.88
N ALA A 67 -9.22 -1.77 -17.95
CA ALA A 67 -10.65 -2.01 -17.99
C ALA A 67 -11.44 -0.69 -17.99
N ALA A 68 -11.00 0.31 -17.20
CA ALA A 68 -11.61 1.62 -17.15
C ALA A 68 -11.55 2.35 -18.51
N ASP A 69 -10.44 2.25 -19.22
CA ASP A 69 -10.28 2.85 -20.53
C ASP A 69 -11.13 2.16 -21.61
N LEU A 70 -11.36 0.84 -21.51
CA LEU A 70 -12.14 0.07 -22.47
C LEU A 70 -13.66 0.14 -22.22
N PHE A 71 -14.08 -0.14 -20.99
CA PHE A 71 -15.50 -0.30 -20.67
C PHE A 71 -16.17 1.00 -20.22
N GLY A 72 -15.37 2.03 -19.95
CA GLY A 72 -15.84 3.33 -19.52
C GLY A 72 -15.43 3.65 -18.08
N ARG A 73 -14.80 4.80 -17.91
CA ARG A 73 -14.21 5.23 -16.65
C ARG A 73 -15.25 5.42 -15.55
N LYS A 74 -16.39 6.06 -15.86
CA LYS A 74 -17.49 6.24 -14.92
C LYS A 74 -18.09 4.92 -14.48
N ARG A 75 -18.32 3.99 -15.42
CA ARG A 75 -18.92 2.68 -15.12
C ARG A 75 -18.03 1.89 -14.18
N LEU A 76 -16.75 1.78 -14.49
CA LEU A 76 -15.80 1.03 -13.64
C LEU A 76 -15.61 1.70 -12.28
N PHE A 77 -15.56 3.04 -12.25
CA PHE A 77 -15.49 3.80 -11.00
C PHE A 77 -16.71 3.51 -10.11
N LEU A 78 -17.92 3.68 -10.62
CA LEU A 78 -19.16 3.43 -9.87
C LEU A 78 -19.30 1.95 -9.46
N GLY A 79 -18.98 1.03 -10.37
CA GLY A 79 -18.99 -0.40 -10.08
C GLY A 79 -18.00 -0.76 -8.94
N GLY A 80 -16.78 -0.21 -9.00
CA GLY A 80 -15.78 -0.38 -7.95
C GLY A 80 -16.23 0.20 -6.60
N VAL A 81 -16.76 1.45 -6.58
CA VAL A 81 -17.27 2.05 -5.34
C VAL A 81 -18.44 1.26 -4.77
N THR A 82 -19.36 0.79 -5.62
CA THR A 82 -20.51 -0.01 -5.18
C THR A 82 -20.08 -1.34 -4.58
N ALA A 83 -19.20 -2.07 -5.26
CA ALA A 83 -18.67 -3.34 -4.76
C ALA A 83 -17.86 -3.16 -3.47
N PHE A 84 -17.05 -2.09 -3.39
CA PHE A 84 -16.29 -1.76 -2.18
C PHE A 84 -17.22 -1.47 -0.99
N THR A 85 -18.25 -0.64 -1.21
CA THR A 85 -19.24 -0.26 -0.18
C THR A 85 -20.03 -1.47 0.30
N ALA A 86 -20.47 -2.34 -0.63
CA ALA A 86 -21.18 -3.57 -0.30
C ALA A 86 -20.28 -4.55 0.48
N ALA A 87 -19.03 -4.73 0.04
CA ALA A 87 -18.07 -5.56 0.76
C ALA A 87 -17.76 -5.00 2.17
N SER A 88 -17.66 -3.67 2.32
CA SER A 88 -17.50 -3.02 3.62
C SER A 88 -18.69 -3.27 4.54
N LEU A 89 -19.92 -3.14 4.01
CA LEU A 89 -21.13 -3.44 4.79
C LEU A 89 -21.11 -4.87 5.32
N VAL A 90 -20.84 -5.84 4.45
CA VAL A 90 -20.83 -7.25 4.83
C VAL A 90 -19.64 -7.56 5.76
N ALA A 91 -18.49 -6.91 5.57
CA ALA A 91 -17.31 -7.08 6.40
C ALA A 91 -17.54 -6.67 7.86
N GLY A 92 -18.33 -5.63 8.12
CA GLY A 92 -18.72 -5.26 9.47
C GLY A 92 -19.64 -6.29 10.16
N PHE A 93 -20.21 -7.24 9.44
CA PHE A 93 -20.99 -8.35 10.01
C PHE A 93 -20.22 -9.68 9.99
N SER A 94 -18.89 -9.67 9.81
CA SER A 94 -18.11 -10.91 9.77
C SER A 94 -18.13 -11.64 11.12
N GLN A 95 -18.40 -12.95 11.05
CA GLN A 95 -18.46 -13.84 12.20
C GLN A 95 -17.30 -14.86 12.24
N SER A 96 -16.40 -14.80 11.25
CA SER A 96 -15.24 -15.67 11.16
C SER A 96 -14.06 -14.96 10.49
N ASP A 97 -12.85 -15.43 10.77
CA ASP A 97 -11.62 -14.99 10.14
C ASP A 97 -11.67 -15.12 8.61
N THR A 98 -12.11 -16.29 8.12
CA THR A 98 -12.20 -16.57 6.69
C THR A 98 -13.17 -15.64 5.97
N MET A 99 -14.34 -15.35 6.57
CA MET A 99 -15.30 -14.41 6.00
C MET A 99 -14.69 -13.02 5.86
N LEU A 100 -14.03 -12.53 6.90
CA LEU A 100 -13.37 -11.22 6.86
C LEU A 100 -12.26 -11.18 5.82
N ILE A 101 -11.39 -12.19 5.74
CA ILE A 101 -10.30 -12.28 4.77
C ILE A 101 -10.84 -12.24 3.33
N VAL A 102 -11.89 -13.01 3.02
CA VAL A 102 -12.52 -13.01 1.69
C VAL A 102 -13.08 -11.64 1.34
N LEU A 103 -13.76 -11.00 2.28
CA LEU A 103 -14.31 -9.65 2.08
C LEU A 103 -13.21 -8.59 1.91
N ARG A 104 -12.09 -8.72 2.61
CA ARG A 104 -10.90 -7.89 2.40
C ARG A 104 -10.33 -8.06 0.99
N ALA A 105 -10.27 -9.28 0.46
CA ALA A 105 -9.87 -9.52 -0.93
C ALA A 105 -10.84 -8.86 -1.93
N ILE A 106 -12.16 -8.94 -1.69
CA ILE A 106 -13.17 -8.28 -2.52
C ILE A 106 -13.05 -6.75 -2.45
N GLN A 107 -12.81 -6.16 -1.27
CA GLN A 107 -12.53 -4.73 -1.12
C GLN A 107 -11.29 -4.32 -1.92
N GLY A 108 -10.19 -5.09 -1.80
CA GLY A 108 -8.95 -4.82 -2.55
C GLY A 108 -9.17 -4.89 -4.07
N LEU A 109 -9.89 -5.90 -4.55
CA LEU A 109 -10.27 -6.02 -5.96
C LEU A 109 -11.12 -4.81 -6.41
N SER A 110 -12.09 -4.40 -5.61
CA SER A 110 -12.94 -3.25 -5.88
C SER A 110 -12.14 -1.95 -5.97
N ALA A 111 -11.18 -1.76 -5.06
CA ALA A 111 -10.25 -0.62 -5.07
C ALA A 111 -9.36 -0.61 -6.32
N ALA A 112 -8.97 -1.78 -6.84
CA ALA A 112 -8.18 -1.92 -8.06
C ALA A 112 -8.91 -1.41 -9.32
N PHE A 113 -10.23 -1.46 -9.34
CA PHE A 113 -11.03 -0.84 -10.41
C PHE A 113 -11.33 0.63 -10.15
N MET A 114 -11.60 0.98 -8.91
CA MET A 114 -12.02 2.32 -8.51
C MET A 114 -10.89 3.36 -8.61
N SER A 115 -9.71 3.06 -8.03
CA SER A 115 -8.62 4.04 -7.88
C SER A 115 -8.02 4.49 -9.22
N PRO A 116 -7.65 3.60 -10.18
CA PRO A 116 -7.15 4.04 -11.48
C PRO A 116 -8.23 4.74 -12.32
N ALA A 117 -9.49 4.32 -12.22
CA ALA A 117 -10.61 4.98 -12.91
C ALA A 117 -10.79 6.43 -12.41
N ALA A 118 -10.72 6.65 -11.08
CA ALA A 118 -10.78 7.96 -10.47
C ALA A 118 -9.63 8.87 -10.93
N LEU A 119 -8.40 8.37 -10.92
CA LEU A 119 -7.23 9.11 -11.40
C LEU A 119 -7.37 9.47 -12.88
N SER A 120 -7.85 8.53 -13.71
CA SER A 120 -8.08 8.75 -15.13
C SER A 120 -9.19 9.80 -15.37
N ILE A 121 -10.25 9.84 -14.55
CA ILE A 121 -11.30 10.88 -14.60
C ILE A 121 -10.69 12.26 -14.29
N ILE A 122 -9.81 12.39 -13.29
CA ILE A 122 -9.11 13.63 -12.98
C ILE A 122 -8.29 14.10 -14.18
N ILE A 123 -7.42 13.22 -14.72
CA ILE A 123 -6.53 13.54 -15.84
C ILE A 123 -7.31 14.04 -17.07
N ASN A 124 -8.51 13.51 -17.31
CA ASN A 124 -9.34 13.88 -18.46
C ASN A 124 -10.23 15.12 -18.20
N THR A 125 -10.56 15.41 -16.94
CA THR A 125 -11.40 16.56 -16.59
C THR A 125 -10.62 17.86 -16.52
N PHE A 126 -9.35 17.81 -16.09
CA PHE A 126 -8.50 18.98 -15.87
C PHE A 126 -7.50 19.15 -17.00
N LYS A 127 -7.42 20.41 -17.53
CA LYS A 127 -6.47 20.75 -18.59
C LYS A 127 -5.02 20.57 -18.13
N GLU A 128 -4.17 20.11 -19.03
CA GLU A 128 -2.74 19.98 -18.79
C GLU A 128 -2.12 21.31 -18.31
N GLY A 129 -1.15 21.22 -17.39
CA GLY A 129 -0.51 22.35 -16.77
C GLY A 129 -1.01 22.62 -15.34
N LYS A 130 -1.08 23.90 -14.93
CA LYS A 130 -1.36 24.32 -13.55
C LYS A 130 -2.65 23.73 -12.97
N GLU A 131 -3.71 23.60 -13.78
CA GLU A 131 -5.01 23.11 -13.34
C GLU A 131 -4.93 21.63 -12.96
N ARG A 132 -4.35 20.79 -13.82
CA ARG A 132 -4.17 19.35 -13.56
C ARG A 132 -3.19 19.10 -12.41
N ASN A 133 -2.10 19.86 -12.34
CA ASN A 133 -1.13 19.76 -11.26
C ASN A 133 -1.76 20.07 -9.89
N LYS A 134 -2.64 21.08 -9.82
CA LYS A 134 -3.41 21.38 -8.60
C LYS A 134 -4.35 20.24 -8.23
N ALA A 135 -5.06 19.66 -9.19
CA ALA A 135 -5.97 18.54 -8.94
C ALA A 135 -5.22 17.28 -8.45
N LEU A 136 -4.08 16.97 -9.05
CA LEU A 136 -3.21 15.87 -8.60
C LEU A 136 -2.57 16.15 -7.24
N GLY A 137 -2.26 17.41 -6.94
CA GLY A 137 -1.80 17.83 -5.61
C GLY A 137 -2.87 17.60 -4.53
N VAL A 138 -4.14 17.92 -4.82
CA VAL A 138 -5.27 17.61 -3.92
C VAL A 138 -5.42 16.10 -3.75
N TRP A 139 -5.35 15.32 -4.84
CA TRP A 139 -5.41 13.86 -4.81
C TRP A 139 -4.34 13.25 -3.88
N GLY A 140 -3.07 13.69 -4.03
CA GLY A 140 -1.96 13.22 -3.19
C GLY A 140 -2.09 13.68 -1.74
N GLY A 141 -2.54 14.92 -1.51
CA GLY A 141 -2.77 15.46 -0.17
C GLY A 141 -3.88 14.72 0.58
N VAL A 142 -4.95 14.35 -0.13
CA VAL A 142 -6.05 13.56 0.43
C VAL A 142 -5.61 12.12 0.75
N ALA A 143 -4.73 11.53 -0.05
CA ALA A 143 -4.15 10.23 0.26
C ALA A 143 -3.35 10.27 1.58
N ALA A 144 -2.49 11.28 1.75
CA ALA A 144 -1.73 11.45 2.99
C ALA A 144 -2.64 11.74 4.20
N GLY A 145 -3.65 12.62 4.02
CA GLY A 145 -4.65 12.92 5.06
C GLY A 145 -5.51 11.71 5.42
N GLY A 146 -5.85 10.86 4.44
CA GLY A 146 -6.59 9.62 4.64
C GLY A 146 -5.85 8.62 5.51
N ALA A 147 -4.53 8.50 5.32
CA ALA A 147 -3.71 7.64 6.17
C ALA A 147 -3.69 8.12 7.64
N ALA A 148 -3.50 9.43 7.85
CA ALA A 148 -3.55 10.02 9.19
C ALA A 148 -4.92 9.89 9.85
N ALA A 149 -5.98 10.24 9.11
CA ALA A 149 -7.36 10.13 9.58
C ALA A 149 -7.73 8.68 9.91
N GLY A 150 -7.24 7.70 9.11
CA GLY A 150 -7.50 6.29 9.33
C GLY A 150 -6.97 5.78 10.66
N LEU A 151 -5.77 6.16 11.03
CA LEU A 151 -5.18 5.76 12.32
C LEU A 151 -5.97 6.34 13.51
N LEU A 152 -6.34 7.63 13.42
CA LEU A 152 -7.10 8.29 14.50
C LEU A 152 -8.55 7.79 14.58
N LEU A 153 -9.26 7.81 13.44
CA LEU A 153 -10.64 7.34 13.38
C LEU A 153 -10.74 5.85 13.72
N GLY A 154 -9.77 5.05 13.26
CA GLY A 154 -9.69 3.64 13.59
C GLY A 154 -9.60 3.39 15.08
N GLY A 155 -8.80 4.18 15.78
CA GLY A 155 -8.72 4.16 17.23
C GLY A 155 -10.06 4.49 17.89
N VAL A 156 -10.65 5.63 17.51
CA VAL A 156 -11.92 6.11 18.07
C VAL A 156 -13.06 5.13 17.79
N LEU A 157 -13.24 4.71 16.56
CA LEU A 157 -14.31 3.79 16.19
C LEU A 157 -14.16 2.44 16.88
N THR A 158 -12.93 1.88 16.91
CA THR A 158 -12.67 0.58 17.54
C THR A 158 -12.92 0.62 19.05
N GLU A 159 -12.52 1.70 19.74
CA GLU A 159 -12.63 1.80 21.20
C GLU A 159 -14.06 2.03 21.66
N TYR A 160 -14.82 2.92 20.99
CA TYR A 160 -16.14 3.35 21.46
C TYR A 160 -17.32 2.61 20.79
N LEU A 161 -17.14 2.11 19.56
CA LEU A 161 -18.23 1.51 18.77
C LEU A 161 -17.97 0.06 18.39
N GLY A 162 -16.71 -0.39 18.46
CA GLY A 162 -16.28 -1.71 18.01
C GLY A 162 -15.54 -1.68 16.67
N TRP A 163 -14.75 -2.71 16.40
CA TRP A 163 -13.92 -2.82 15.20
C TRP A 163 -14.77 -2.85 13.90
N GLU A 164 -16.01 -3.28 13.95
CA GLU A 164 -16.95 -3.37 12.82
C GLU A 164 -17.18 -2.00 12.20
N TRP A 165 -17.18 -0.94 13.00
CA TRP A 165 -17.38 0.43 12.53
C TRP A 165 -16.24 0.95 11.64
N ASN A 166 -15.08 0.33 11.69
CA ASN A 166 -14.01 0.64 10.74
C ASN A 166 -14.38 0.27 9.29
N PHE A 167 -15.32 -0.66 9.12
CA PHE A 167 -15.90 -1.02 7.83
C PHE A 167 -17.15 -0.19 7.53
N PHE A 168 -18.03 0.00 8.52
CA PHE A 168 -19.28 0.76 8.34
C PHE A 168 -19.04 2.23 7.98
N VAL A 169 -17.95 2.85 8.38
CA VAL A 169 -17.62 4.24 8.03
C VAL A 169 -17.50 4.45 6.51
N ASN A 170 -17.18 3.42 5.75
CA ASN A 170 -17.11 3.48 4.30
C ASN A 170 -18.49 3.58 3.63
N ILE A 171 -19.57 3.17 4.32
CA ILE A 171 -20.93 3.11 3.75
C ILE A 171 -21.47 4.50 3.41
N PRO A 172 -21.53 5.46 4.36
CA PRO A 172 -22.05 6.80 4.05
C PRO A 172 -21.19 7.49 2.98
N ILE A 173 -19.87 7.30 3.01
CA ILE A 173 -18.95 7.87 2.01
C ILE A 173 -19.24 7.27 0.62
N GLY A 174 -19.32 5.94 0.54
CA GLY A 174 -19.60 5.23 -0.71
C GLY A 174 -20.96 5.57 -1.31
N LEU A 175 -22.01 5.60 -0.49
CA LEU A 175 -23.36 5.99 -0.93
C LEU A 175 -23.39 7.43 -1.46
N ALA A 176 -22.71 8.35 -0.77
CA ALA A 176 -22.59 9.74 -1.24
C ALA A 176 -21.88 9.80 -2.60
N ILE A 177 -20.76 9.09 -2.75
CA ILE A 177 -20.02 9.02 -4.01
C ILE A 177 -20.92 8.44 -5.12
N ILE A 178 -21.60 7.32 -4.88
CA ILE A 178 -22.48 6.67 -5.88
C ILE A 178 -23.59 7.64 -6.33
N PHE A 179 -24.25 8.28 -5.38
CA PHE A 179 -25.36 9.20 -5.68
C PHE A 179 -24.91 10.42 -6.48
N PHE A 180 -23.86 11.10 -6.05
CA PHE A 180 -23.40 12.33 -6.71
C PHE A 180 -22.63 12.05 -8.00
N ALA A 181 -21.74 11.06 -8.02
CA ALA A 181 -20.93 10.73 -9.19
C ALA A 181 -21.78 10.22 -10.35
N SER A 182 -22.88 9.49 -10.08
CA SER A 182 -23.82 9.07 -11.12
C SER A 182 -24.43 10.24 -11.90
N LYS A 183 -24.61 11.39 -11.26
CA LYS A 183 -25.21 12.60 -11.84
C LYS A 183 -24.19 13.58 -12.42
N VAL A 184 -23.02 13.70 -11.78
CA VAL A 184 -22.02 14.74 -12.09
C VAL A 184 -21.00 14.29 -13.13
N ILE A 185 -20.61 12.99 -13.13
CA ILE A 185 -19.53 12.51 -13.99
C ILE A 185 -20.12 12.04 -15.33
N PRO A 186 -19.68 12.60 -16.47
CA PRO A 186 -20.04 12.08 -17.78
C PRO A 186 -19.28 10.76 -18.04
N GLU A 187 -19.89 9.87 -18.83
CA GLU A 187 -19.18 8.69 -19.28
C GLU A 187 -18.08 9.08 -20.29
N SER A 188 -16.92 8.50 -20.12
CA SER A 188 -15.79 8.66 -21.03
C SER A 188 -15.06 7.34 -21.20
N LYS A 189 -14.65 7.07 -22.43
CA LYS A 189 -13.84 5.89 -22.78
C LYS A 189 -12.49 6.35 -23.31
N GLY A 190 -11.47 5.50 -23.20
CA GLY A 190 -10.22 5.71 -23.89
C GLY A 190 -10.38 5.50 -25.40
N GLU A 191 -9.43 6.03 -26.20
CA GLU A 191 -9.43 5.88 -27.66
C GLU A 191 -9.00 4.47 -28.14
N LEU A 192 -8.86 3.51 -27.23
CA LEU A 192 -8.34 2.17 -27.50
C LEU A 192 -9.38 1.31 -28.24
N LYS A 193 -9.55 1.49 -29.54
CA LYS A 193 -10.53 0.75 -30.37
C LYS A 193 -10.31 -0.77 -30.44
N HIS A 194 -9.12 -1.29 -30.10
CA HIS A 194 -8.76 -2.71 -30.21
C HIS A 194 -7.93 -3.22 -29.04
N ALA A 195 -8.09 -2.67 -27.84
CA ALA A 195 -7.34 -3.15 -26.68
C ALA A 195 -7.96 -4.45 -26.14
N HIS A 196 -7.12 -5.46 -25.96
CA HIS A 196 -7.47 -6.71 -25.29
C HIS A 196 -7.10 -6.60 -23.80
N LEU A 197 -7.97 -7.10 -22.93
CA LEU A 197 -7.69 -7.25 -21.51
C LEU A 197 -6.91 -8.55 -21.29
N ASP A 198 -5.77 -8.44 -20.63
CA ASP A 198 -5.01 -9.60 -20.18
C ASP A 198 -5.53 -10.11 -18.84
N LEU A 199 -6.76 -10.63 -18.85
CA LEU A 199 -7.36 -11.27 -17.66
C LEU A 199 -6.54 -12.48 -17.19
N PRO A 200 -6.06 -13.37 -18.08
CA PRO A 200 -5.18 -14.46 -17.66
C PRO A 200 -3.95 -13.97 -16.89
N GLY A 201 -3.26 -12.93 -17.37
CA GLY A 201 -2.12 -12.34 -16.68
C GLY A 201 -2.47 -11.82 -15.28
N ALA A 202 -3.58 -11.08 -15.14
CA ALA A 202 -4.04 -10.57 -13.85
C ALA A 202 -4.38 -11.70 -12.86
N VAL A 203 -5.06 -12.74 -13.32
CA VAL A 203 -5.42 -13.90 -12.48
C VAL A 203 -4.16 -14.67 -12.10
N LEU A 204 -3.27 -14.97 -13.03
CA LEU A 204 -2.04 -15.73 -12.78
C LEU A 204 -1.13 -15.03 -11.75
N VAL A 205 -0.89 -13.73 -11.90
CA VAL A 205 -0.03 -12.99 -10.96
C VAL A 205 -0.67 -12.90 -9.59
N THR A 206 -1.97 -12.59 -9.51
CA THR A 206 -2.65 -12.43 -8.21
C THR A 206 -2.75 -13.75 -7.47
N THR A 207 -3.21 -14.82 -8.13
CA THR A 207 -3.32 -16.14 -7.50
C THR A 207 -1.95 -16.73 -7.17
N GLY A 208 -0.95 -16.53 -8.04
CA GLY A 208 0.43 -16.93 -7.79
C GLY A 208 1.02 -16.26 -6.54
N LEU A 209 0.83 -14.95 -6.39
CA LEU A 209 1.27 -14.21 -5.21
C LEU A 209 0.49 -14.58 -3.95
N MET A 210 -0.83 -14.77 -4.03
CA MET A 210 -1.65 -15.22 -2.90
C MET A 210 -1.20 -16.60 -2.42
N THR A 211 -0.93 -17.53 -3.34
CA THR A 211 -0.43 -18.87 -3.02
C THR A 211 0.96 -18.83 -2.39
N LEU A 212 1.85 -17.94 -2.88
CA LEU A 212 3.17 -17.73 -2.30
C LEU A 212 3.07 -17.25 -0.85
N VAL A 213 2.25 -16.22 -0.63
CA VAL A 213 2.02 -15.66 0.70
C VAL A 213 1.43 -16.72 1.63
N TYR A 214 0.45 -17.49 1.17
CA TYR A 214 -0.11 -18.58 1.97
C TYR A 214 0.96 -19.61 2.37
N GLY A 215 1.79 -20.01 1.42
CA GLY A 215 2.92 -20.91 1.70
C GLY A 215 3.90 -20.33 2.74
N LEU A 216 4.27 -19.06 2.61
CA LEU A 216 5.16 -18.38 3.55
C LEU A 216 4.56 -18.29 4.96
N VAL A 217 3.28 -17.96 5.08
CA VAL A 217 2.56 -17.82 6.37
C VAL A 217 2.43 -19.18 7.07
N LYS A 218 2.19 -20.23 6.29
CA LYS A 218 1.98 -21.58 6.84
C LYS A 218 3.26 -22.40 6.98
N ALA A 219 4.36 -21.99 6.37
CA ALA A 219 5.63 -22.71 6.46
C ALA A 219 6.16 -22.89 7.90
N PRO A 220 6.05 -21.94 8.84
CA PRO A 220 6.41 -22.16 10.24
C PRO A 220 5.59 -23.26 10.93
N GLU A 221 4.29 -23.41 10.57
CA GLU A 221 3.38 -24.43 11.14
C GLU A 221 3.61 -25.82 10.51
N TYR A 222 3.75 -25.87 9.18
CA TYR A 222 3.89 -27.12 8.44
C TYR A 222 5.32 -27.67 8.40
N GLY A 223 6.31 -26.79 8.65
CA GLY A 223 7.74 -27.01 8.37
C GLY A 223 8.12 -26.52 6.97
N TRP A 224 9.24 -25.78 6.88
CA TRP A 224 9.71 -25.15 5.65
C TRP A 224 9.97 -26.11 4.49
N THR A 225 10.44 -27.33 4.82
CA THR A 225 10.77 -28.40 3.86
C THR A 225 9.69 -29.46 3.77
N SER A 226 8.54 -29.29 4.40
CA SER A 226 7.44 -30.25 4.34
C SER A 226 6.83 -30.32 2.94
N ASN A 227 6.26 -31.47 2.57
CA ASN A 227 5.58 -31.66 1.31
C ASN A 227 4.46 -30.63 1.08
N LYS A 228 3.77 -30.21 2.15
CA LYS A 228 2.72 -29.18 2.09
C LYS A 228 3.30 -27.81 1.69
N SER A 229 4.35 -27.36 2.37
CA SER A 229 5.01 -26.08 2.06
C SER A 229 5.61 -26.09 0.63
N LEU A 230 6.29 -27.18 0.28
CA LEU A 230 6.87 -27.34 -1.06
C LEU A 230 5.79 -27.37 -2.16
N LEU A 231 4.61 -27.94 -1.88
CA LEU A 231 3.47 -27.91 -2.82
C LEU A 231 3.00 -26.47 -3.06
N PHE A 232 2.78 -25.66 -2.01
CA PHE A 232 2.36 -24.27 -2.16
C PHE A 232 3.42 -23.44 -2.90
N PHE A 233 4.69 -23.62 -2.59
CA PHE A 233 5.78 -22.93 -3.31
C PHE A 233 5.87 -23.38 -4.76
N GLY A 234 5.70 -24.67 -5.05
CA GLY A 234 5.69 -25.22 -6.41
C GLY A 234 4.51 -24.71 -7.25
N VAL A 235 3.30 -24.71 -6.68
CA VAL A 235 2.11 -24.14 -7.34
C VAL A 235 2.29 -22.65 -7.60
N SER A 236 2.76 -21.89 -6.61
CA SER A 236 3.04 -20.46 -6.78
C SER A 236 4.06 -20.22 -7.89
N ALA A 237 5.18 -20.93 -7.87
CA ALA A 237 6.21 -20.82 -8.90
C ALA A 237 5.64 -21.11 -10.28
N THR A 238 4.84 -22.16 -10.43
CA THR A 238 4.17 -22.53 -11.70
C THR A 238 3.26 -21.39 -12.19
N LEU A 239 2.43 -20.81 -11.30
CA LEU A 239 1.53 -19.71 -11.66
C LEU A 239 2.31 -18.45 -12.07
N LEU A 240 3.35 -18.09 -11.32
CA LEU A 240 4.18 -16.90 -11.62
C LEU A 240 5.02 -17.08 -12.88
N ILE A 241 5.55 -18.28 -13.14
CA ILE A 241 6.22 -18.62 -14.41
C ILE A 241 5.22 -18.55 -15.55
N SER A 242 4.03 -19.10 -15.39
CA SER A 242 2.95 -19.03 -16.39
C SER A 242 2.55 -17.56 -16.66
N PHE A 243 2.51 -16.71 -15.63
CA PHE A 243 2.33 -15.26 -15.81
C PHE A 243 3.41 -14.67 -16.69
N VAL A 244 4.69 -14.93 -16.41
CA VAL A 244 5.80 -14.42 -17.24
C VAL A 244 5.68 -14.88 -18.69
N PHE A 245 5.35 -16.17 -18.93
CA PHE A 245 5.13 -16.68 -20.27
C PHE A 245 3.92 -16.01 -20.95
N ASN A 246 2.83 -15.76 -20.23
CA ASN A 246 1.68 -15.04 -20.75
C ASN A 246 2.06 -13.61 -21.16
N GLU A 247 2.77 -12.87 -20.28
CA GLU A 247 3.23 -11.50 -20.57
C GLU A 247 4.15 -11.41 -21.79
N LEU A 248 5.05 -12.40 -21.98
CA LEU A 248 5.95 -12.44 -23.12
C LEU A 248 5.25 -12.77 -24.45
N ARG A 249 4.10 -13.48 -24.39
CA ARG A 249 3.32 -13.88 -25.58
C ARG A 249 2.13 -12.97 -25.85
N SER A 250 1.66 -12.24 -24.85
CA SER A 250 0.52 -11.35 -24.98
C SER A 250 0.81 -10.22 -25.97
N LYS A 251 -0.13 -9.95 -26.87
CA LYS A 251 -0.07 -8.80 -27.78
C LYS A 251 -0.17 -7.48 -27.01
N GLN A 252 -0.81 -7.50 -25.84
CA GLN A 252 -1.01 -6.34 -24.99
C GLN A 252 -0.82 -6.72 -23.50
N PRO A 253 0.44 -6.99 -23.09
CA PRO A 253 0.75 -7.44 -21.74
C PRO A 253 0.36 -6.40 -20.69
N LEU A 254 0.00 -6.82 -19.47
CA LEU A 254 -0.25 -5.92 -18.33
C LEU A 254 1.02 -5.16 -17.98
N VAL A 255 2.15 -5.88 -17.99
CA VAL A 255 3.48 -5.34 -17.66
C VAL A 255 4.41 -5.62 -18.83
N PRO A 256 4.51 -4.73 -19.84
CA PRO A 256 5.48 -4.91 -20.89
C PRO A 256 6.90 -4.84 -20.31
N PHE A 257 7.58 -5.98 -20.21
CA PHE A 257 8.90 -6.06 -19.54
C PHE A 257 9.97 -5.16 -20.19
N SER A 258 9.74 -4.70 -21.43
CA SER A 258 10.60 -3.70 -22.06
C SER A 258 10.70 -2.38 -21.31
N ILE A 259 9.71 -2.02 -20.47
CA ILE A 259 9.73 -0.79 -19.67
C ILE A 259 10.84 -0.83 -18.61
N PHE A 260 11.22 -2.02 -18.13
CA PHE A 260 12.31 -2.20 -17.17
C PHE A 260 13.71 -2.01 -17.76
N LYS A 261 13.83 -1.77 -19.09
CA LYS A 261 15.07 -1.28 -19.70
C LYS A 261 15.41 0.13 -19.22
N ILE A 262 14.40 0.90 -18.77
CA ILE A 262 14.60 2.22 -18.16
C ILE A 262 15.19 2.02 -16.75
N ARG A 263 16.48 2.35 -16.62
CA ARG A 263 17.28 2.04 -15.42
C ARG A 263 16.66 2.56 -14.12
N ASN A 264 16.23 3.81 -14.10
CA ASN A 264 15.70 4.44 -12.88
C ASN A 264 14.32 3.86 -12.49
N LEU A 265 13.45 3.56 -13.47
CA LEU A 265 12.19 2.89 -13.22
C LEU A 265 12.41 1.50 -12.62
N ARG A 266 13.33 0.71 -13.20
CA ARG A 266 13.69 -0.60 -12.66
C ARG A 266 14.22 -0.49 -11.23
N GLY A 267 15.17 0.40 -10.98
CA GLY A 267 15.75 0.62 -9.65
C GLY A 267 14.71 1.06 -8.62
N ALA A 268 13.81 1.98 -8.97
CA ALA A 268 12.73 2.44 -8.10
C ALA A 268 11.77 1.29 -7.72
N ASN A 269 11.39 0.45 -8.68
CA ASN A 269 10.53 -0.71 -8.41
C ASN A 269 11.23 -1.77 -7.55
N MET A 270 12.55 -2.02 -7.78
CA MET A 270 13.33 -2.93 -6.93
C MET A 270 13.44 -2.44 -5.49
N MET A 271 13.54 -1.12 -5.27
CA MET A 271 13.55 -0.53 -3.93
C MET A 271 12.20 -0.62 -3.23
N GLN A 272 11.11 -0.63 -3.99
CA GLN A 272 9.75 -0.55 -3.43
C GLN A 272 9.44 -1.76 -2.55
N PHE A 273 9.89 -2.95 -2.95
CA PHE A 273 9.68 -4.17 -2.15
C PHE A 273 10.26 -4.05 -0.72
N PRO A 274 11.56 -3.85 -0.53
CA PRO A 274 12.12 -3.82 0.83
C PRO A 274 11.63 -2.64 1.67
N ILE A 275 11.33 -1.49 1.05
CA ILE A 275 10.79 -0.33 1.78
C ILE A 275 9.39 -0.62 2.31
N THR A 276 8.50 -1.13 1.45
CA THR A 276 7.12 -1.38 1.86
C THR A 276 6.98 -2.59 2.77
N ALA A 277 7.85 -3.59 2.61
CA ALA A 277 7.99 -4.69 3.56
C ALA A 277 8.27 -4.18 4.97
N SER A 278 9.27 -3.31 5.10
CA SER A 278 9.64 -2.68 6.38
C SER A 278 8.53 -1.80 6.95
N MET A 279 7.89 -1.00 6.10
CA MET A 279 6.81 -0.09 6.50
C MET A 279 5.57 -0.84 7.01
N PHE A 280 5.09 -1.85 6.28
CA PHE A 280 3.90 -2.63 6.69
C PHE A 280 4.15 -3.42 7.95
N ALA A 281 5.34 -4.01 8.09
CA ALA A 281 5.75 -4.69 9.30
C ALA A 281 5.77 -3.76 10.52
N MET A 282 6.28 -2.54 10.35
CA MET A 282 6.26 -1.53 11.42
C MET A 282 4.85 -1.28 11.91
N PHE A 283 3.93 -0.89 11.04
CA PHE A 283 2.56 -0.60 11.45
C PHE A 283 1.88 -1.82 12.10
N PHE A 284 2.08 -3.01 11.54
CA PHE A 284 1.47 -4.23 12.03
C PHE A 284 2.00 -4.63 13.40
N PHE A 285 3.32 -4.86 13.54
CA PHE A 285 3.89 -5.38 14.78
C PHE A 285 3.93 -4.33 15.90
N LEU A 286 4.11 -3.05 15.55
CA LEU A 286 4.09 -1.99 16.56
C LEU A 286 2.68 -1.76 17.09
N THR A 287 1.63 -1.92 16.28
CA THR A 287 0.24 -1.91 16.78
C THR A 287 0.01 -3.04 17.79
N LEU A 288 0.45 -4.26 17.46
CA LEU A 288 0.37 -5.39 18.39
C LEU A 288 1.12 -5.08 19.68
N TYR A 289 2.36 -4.60 19.60
CA TYR A 289 3.17 -4.27 20.76
C TYR A 289 2.50 -3.20 21.64
N LEU A 290 2.05 -2.08 21.06
CA LEU A 290 1.41 -1.00 21.80
C LEU A 290 0.14 -1.46 22.52
N GLN A 291 -0.70 -2.26 21.88
CA GLN A 291 -1.98 -2.66 22.48
C GLN A 291 -1.85 -3.87 23.39
N THR A 292 -1.07 -4.89 23.02
CA THR A 292 -1.05 -6.16 23.76
C THR A 292 0.09 -6.28 24.77
N VAL A 293 1.20 -5.54 24.57
CA VAL A 293 2.31 -5.52 25.55
C VAL A 293 2.22 -4.27 26.44
N LEU A 294 2.10 -3.07 25.86
CA LEU A 294 2.00 -1.84 26.64
C LEU A 294 0.57 -1.53 27.13
N GLY A 295 -0.44 -2.31 26.74
CA GLY A 295 -1.82 -2.14 27.18
C GLY A 295 -2.47 -0.83 26.69
N TYR A 296 -2.02 -0.27 25.57
CA TYR A 296 -2.63 0.93 25.01
C TYR A 296 -4.02 0.64 24.46
N SER A 297 -4.96 1.57 24.71
CA SER A 297 -6.25 1.53 24.03
C SER A 297 -6.08 1.80 22.52
N PRO A 298 -7.05 1.42 21.69
CA PRO A 298 -7.05 1.74 20.27
C PRO A 298 -6.87 3.24 19.97
N VAL A 299 -7.55 4.13 20.73
CA VAL A 299 -7.39 5.59 20.60
C VAL A 299 -5.95 6.01 20.90
N LYS A 300 -5.40 5.53 22.03
CA LYS A 300 -4.03 5.86 22.43
C LYS A 300 -3.01 5.37 21.39
N THR A 301 -3.26 4.21 20.79
CA THR A 301 -2.43 3.66 19.70
C THR A 301 -2.52 4.54 18.44
N GLY A 302 -3.70 4.97 18.03
CA GLY A 302 -3.88 5.89 16.91
C GLY A 302 -3.16 7.22 17.12
N LEU A 303 -3.25 7.78 18.33
CA LEU A 303 -2.53 9.00 18.72
C LEU A 303 -1.02 8.80 18.75
N ALA A 304 -0.53 7.62 19.14
CA ALA A 304 0.89 7.29 19.13
C ALA A 304 1.48 7.32 17.71
N PHE A 305 0.72 6.95 16.69
CA PHE A 305 1.14 7.03 15.29
C PHE A 305 0.95 8.41 14.65
N PHE A 306 0.16 9.30 15.25
CA PHE A 306 -0.16 10.60 14.63
C PHE A 306 1.08 11.45 14.29
N PRO A 307 2.11 11.56 15.16
CA PRO A 307 3.34 12.30 14.83
C PRO A 307 4.03 11.83 13.57
N VAL A 308 3.95 10.52 13.25
CA VAL A 308 4.54 9.93 12.04
C VAL A 308 3.98 10.58 10.78
N THR A 309 2.66 10.78 10.73
CA THR A 309 2.00 11.35 9.54
C THR A 309 2.39 12.80 9.30
N ILE A 310 2.57 13.57 10.37
CA ILE A 310 3.03 14.96 10.31
C ILE A 310 4.46 15.00 9.75
N VAL A 311 5.35 14.18 10.29
CA VAL A 311 6.76 14.16 9.90
C VAL A 311 6.93 13.64 8.47
N ILE A 312 6.16 12.63 8.03
CA ILE A 312 6.14 12.17 6.64
C ILE A 312 5.69 13.32 5.71
N GLY A 313 4.62 14.02 6.06
CA GLY A 313 4.10 15.13 5.27
C GLY A 313 5.09 16.28 5.14
N ALA A 314 5.65 16.74 6.26
CA ALA A 314 6.66 17.80 6.30
C ALA A 314 7.95 17.37 5.56
N GLY A 315 8.43 16.16 5.80
CA GLY A 315 9.60 15.60 5.14
C GLY A 315 9.43 15.52 3.61
N SER A 316 8.27 15.07 3.14
CA SER A 316 7.93 15.02 1.72
C SER A 316 7.93 16.41 1.08
N ALA A 317 7.40 17.43 1.76
CA ALA A 317 7.39 18.81 1.29
C ALA A 317 8.81 19.39 1.19
N ILE A 318 9.65 19.18 2.22
CA ILE A 318 11.06 19.63 2.24
C ILE A 318 11.85 18.93 1.13
N VAL A 319 11.72 17.61 1.02
CA VAL A 319 12.49 16.83 0.04
C VAL A 319 12.04 17.13 -1.40
N SER A 320 10.76 17.43 -1.63
CA SER A 320 10.28 17.88 -2.94
C SER A 320 11.02 19.11 -3.44
N GLN A 321 11.33 20.05 -2.54
CA GLN A 321 12.13 21.25 -2.87
C GLN A 321 13.63 20.91 -3.01
N LEU A 322 14.14 20.01 -2.18
CA LEU A 322 15.56 19.63 -2.20
C LEU A 322 15.92 18.85 -3.48
N VAL A 323 15.04 17.96 -3.93
CA VAL A 323 15.24 17.12 -5.13
C VAL A 323 15.47 17.98 -6.38
N SER A 324 14.86 19.16 -6.49
CA SER A 324 15.09 20.09 -7.59
C SER A 324 16.55 20.59 -7.66
N LYS A 325 17.25 20.64 -6.52
CA LYS A 325 18.64 21.11 -6.40
C LYS A 325 19.66 19.96 -6.40
N THR A 326 19.38 18.89 -5.65
CA THR A 326 20.34 17.79 -5.42
C THR A 326 20.06 16.55 -6.27
N GLY A 327 18.90 16.51 -6.98
CA GLY A 327 18.41 15.30 -7.62
C GLY A 327 17.75 14.34 -6.63
N TYR A 328 17.11 13.30 -7.15
CA TYR A 328 16.35 12.35 -6.36
C TYR A 328 17.18 11.22 -5.72
N LYS A 329 18.42 10.98 -6.18
CA LYS A 329 19.26 9.87 -5.69
C LYS A 329 19.67 10.03 -4.22
N PRO A 330 20.13 11.19 -3.72
CA PRO A 330 20.55 11.32 -2.31
C PRO A 330 19.45 10.96 -1.31
N PRO A 331 18.19 11.48 -1.41
CA PRO A 331 17.13 11.07 -0.50
C PRO A 331 16.78 9.58 -0.61
N MET A 332 16.88 8.97 -1.81
CA MET A 332 16.64 7.55 -2.01
C MET A 332 17.70 6.67 -1.35
N VAL A 333 18.92 7.16 -1.14
CA VAL A 333 19.99 6.45 -0.42
C VAL A 333 19.88 6.66 1.08
N ILE A 334 19.67 7.90 1.50
CA ILE A 334 19.69 8.28 2.93
C ILE A 334 18.39 7.87 3.63
N GLY A 335 17.25 8.00 2.96
CA GLY A 335 15.95 7.67 3.55
C GLY A 335 15.83 6.25 4.09
N PRO A 336 16.26 5.21 3.34
CA PRO A 336 16.24 3.85 3.85
C PRO A 336 17.18 3.62 5.05
N LEU A 337 18.24 4.42 5.20
CA LEU A 337 19.13 4.34 6.40
C LEU A 337 18.38 4.83 7.64
N PHE A 338 17.59 5.91 7.54
CA PHE A 338 16.72 6.35 8.63
C PHE A 338 15.64 5.32 8.95
N LEU A 339 15.06 4.70 7.93
CA LEU A 339 14.10 3.61 8.10
C LEU A 339 14.73 2.42 8.85
N ALA A 340 15.94 2.01 8.44
CA ALA A 340 16.70 0.95 9.11
C ALA A 340 17.02 1.29 10.56
N ALA A 341 17.49 2.52 10.82
CA ALA A 341 17.80 2.99 12.18
C ALA A 341 16.55 2.95 13.08
N GLY A 342 15.39 3.38 12.58
CA GLY A 342 14.14 3.29 13.34
C GLY A 342 13.74 1.85 13.66
N LEU A 343 13.88 0.92 12.72
CA LEU A 343 13.62 -0.50 12.93
C LEU A 343 14.61 -1.15 13.90
N LEU A 344 15.88 -0.72 13.91
CA LEU A 344 16.86 -1.14 14.90
C LEU A 344 16.52 -0.64 16.31
N VAL A 345 15.92 0.55 16.45
CA VAL A 345 15.36 0.99 17.74
C VAL A 345 14.25 0.03 18.16
N PHE A 346 13.30 -0.30 17.27
CA PHE A 346 12.21 -1.22 17.59
C PHE A 346 12.66 -2.67 17.84
N SER A 347 13.80 -3.11 17.29
CA SER A 347 14.33 -4.43 17.64
C SER A 347 14.78 -4.53 19.10
N ASN A 348 14.89 -3.43 19.84
CA ASN A 348 15.25 -3.40 21.25
C ASN A 348 14.08 -3.13 22.20
N LEU A 349 12.83 -3.23 21.72
CA LEU A 349 11.63 -3.09 22.56
C LEU A 349 11.62 -4.12 23.69
N GLN A 350 11.09 -3.74 24.86
CA GLN A 350 11.03 -4.54 26.05
C GLN A 350 9.59 -4.70 26.55
N VAL A 351 9.33 -5.71 27.39
CA VAL A 351 8.01 -5.93 27.99
C VAL A 351 7.60 -4.75 28.88
N ALA A 352 8.53 -4.17 29.64
CA ALA A 352 8.32 -2.99 30.46
C ALA A 352 8.79 -1.70 29.75
N GLY A 353 8.56 -1.61 28.43
CA GLY A 353 9.00 -0.46 27.64
C GLY A 353 8.14 0.80 27.87
N ASP A 354 8.72 1.95 27.52
CA ASP A 354 8.07 3.25 27.53
C ASP A 354 7.94 3.83 26.12
N TYR A 355 6.83 4.52 25.86
CA TYR A 355 6.56 5.08 24.53
C TYR A 355 7.61 6.13 24.13
N TRP A 356 7.98 7.03 25.04
CA TRP A 356 8.81 8.18 24.70
C TRP A 356 10.28 7.82 24.51
N THR A 357 10.78 6.82 25.23
CA THR A 357 12.17 6.38 25.15
C THR A 357 12.39 5.27 24.14
N ASP A 358 11.44 4.32 24.00
CA ASP A 358 11.65 3.09 23.24
C ASP A 358 10.91 3.09 21.90
N VAL A 359 9.78 3.81 21.78
CA VAL A 359 8.93 3.80 20.58
C VAL A 359 9.06 5.09 19.78
N PHE A 360 8.89 6.24 20.41
CA PHE A 360 8.83 7.54 19.73
C PHE A 360 10.09 7.87 18.88
N PRO A 361 11.33 7.64 19.36
CA PRO A 361 12.53 7.91 18.58
C PRO A 361 12.57 7.07 17.30
N GLY A 362 12.23 5.78 17.40
CA GLY A 362 12.15 4.89 16.24
C GLY A 362 11.10 5.34 15.21
N LEU A 363 9.92 5.78 15.69
CA LEU A 363 8.86 6.32 14.84
C LEU A 363 9.32 7.58 14.09
N MET A 364 10.03 8.48 14.75
CA MET A 364 10.53 9.72 14.13
C MET A 364 11.59 9.43 13.07
N LEU A 365 12.53 8.55 13.35
CA LEU A 365 13.53 8.12 12.38
C LEU A 365 12.87 7.51 11.14
N MET A 366 11.93 6.59 11.32
CA MET A 366 11.20 5.99 10.20
C MET A 366 10.39 7.02 9.41
N ALA A 367 9.72 7.95 10.09
CA ALA A 367 8.92 8.98 9.44
C ALA A 367 9.77 9.92 8.57
N ILE A 368 10.97 10.30 9.04
CA ILE A 368 11.95 11.07 8.26
C ILE A 368 12.38 10.26 7.02
N GLY A 369 12.68 8.97 7.20
CA GLY A 369 13.05 8.06 6.13
C GLY A 369 11.97 7.98 5.06
N LEU A 370 10.74 7.64 5.45
CA LEU A 370 9.59 7.51 4.55
C LEU A 370 9.25 8.82 3.84
N GLY A 371 9.22 9.94 4.56
CA GLY A 371 8.96 11.27 3.99
C GLY A 371 9.97 11.67 2.92
N SER A 372 11.24 11.27 3.09
CA SER A 372 12.28 11.54 2.10
C SER A 372 12.17 10.66 0.84
N MET A 373 11.69 9.43 0.99
CA MET A 373 11.66 8.44 -0.09
C MET A 373 10.47 8.57 -1.03
N PHE A 374 9.24 8.80 -0.53
CA PHE A 374 8.03 8.73 -1.34
C PHE A 374 8.07 9.61 -2.59
N VAL A 375 8.45 10.88 -2.43
CA VAL A 375 8.55 11.82 -3.55
C VAL A 375 9.69 11.42 -4.49
N SER A 376 10.84 11.08 -3.94
CA SER A 376 12.04 10.78 -4.71
C SER A 376 11.90 9.51 -5.55
N ILE A 377 11.27 8.45 -5.00
CA ILE A 377 10.99 7.20 -5.71
C ILE A 377 10.02 7.43 -6.86
N THR A 378 8.96 8.22 -6.64
CA THR A 378 7.97 8.54 -7.68
C THR A 378 8.61 9.31 -8.83
N ILE A 379 9.45 10.29 -8.54
CA ILE A 379 10.19 11.05 -9.56
C ILE A 379 11.15 10.11 -10.31
N ALA A 380 11.91 9.29 -9.62
CA ALA A 380 12.84 8.35 -10.24
C ALA A 380 12.13 7.32 -11.14
N ALA A 381 11.00 6.79 -10.69
CA ALA A 381 10.20 5.81 -11.44
C ALA A 381 9.61 6.38 -12.73
N THR A 382 9.34 7.68 -12.78
CA THR A 382 8.78 8.36 -13.96
C THR A 382 9.82 9.06 -14.81
N SER A 383 11.05 9.25 -14.29
CA SER A 383 12.16 9.90 -15.01
C SER A 383 12.63 9.06 -16.19
N GLY A 384 12.67 9.68 -17.37
CA GLY A 384 13.07 9.02 -18.63
C GLY A 384 12.01 8.09 -19.22
N VAL A 385 10.80 8.06 -18.64
CA VAL A 385 9.66 7.33 -19.21
C VAL A 385 8.96 8.22 -20.25
N PRO A 386 8.64 7.70 -21.45
CA PRO A 386 7.83 8.42 -22.43
C PRO A 386 6.49 8.88 -21.83
N LYS A 387 6.01 10.07 -22.22
CA LYS A 387 4.79 10.69 -21.65
C LYS A 387 3.55 9.79 -21.78
N ASP A 388 3.42 9.08 -22.87
CA ASP A 388 2.36 8.11 -23.15
C ASP A 388 2.40 6.87 -22.22
N LYS A 389 3.54 6.57 -21.58
CA LYS A 389 3.75 5.44 -20.66
C LYS A 389 3.88 5.84 -19.20
N SER A 390 3.77 7.12 -18.87
CA SER A 390 3.92 7.62 -17.49
C SER A 390 2.88 7.03 -16.53
N GLY A 391 1.63 6.87 -16.99
CA GLY A 391 0.58 6.18 -16.23
C GLY A 391 0.90 4.72 -15.94
N LEU A 392 1.45 4.01 -16.92
CA LEU A 392 1.89 2.62 -16.74
C LEU A 392 3.03 2.54 -15.70
N ALA A 393 4.03 3.43 -15.79
CA ALA A 393 5.14 3.46 -14.84
C ALA A 393 4.67 3.68 -13.39
N SER A 394 3.75 4.63 -13.18
CA SER A 394 3.13 4.87 -11.88
C SER A 394 2.28 3.69 -11.40
N GLY A 395 1.54 3.05 -12.31
CA GLY A 395 0.77 1.84 -12.01
C GLY A 395 1.66 0.68 -11.56
N ILE A 396 2.78 0.43 -12.27
CA ILE A 396 3.76 -0.59 -11.90
C ILE A 396 4.38 -0.28 -10.53
N LEU A 397 4.71 0.98 -10.25
CA LEU A 397 5.25 1.38 -8.95
C LEU A 397 4.26 1.10 -7.82
N ASN A 398 2.98 1.46 -7.99
CA ASN A 398 1.94 1.18 -7.01
C ASN A 398 1.70 -0.33 -6.83
N THR A 399 1.71 -1.10 -7.92
CA THR A 399 1.63 -2.57 -7.83
C THR A 399 2.83 -3.14 -7.06
N SER A 400 4.04 -2.68 -7.35
CA SER A 400 5.26 -3.08 -6.62
C SER A 400 5.19 -2.73 -5.13
N GLN A 401 4.57 -1.59 -4.79
CA GLN A 401 4.33 -1.17 -3.42
C GLN A 401 3.41 -2.14 -2.69
N GLN A 402 2.26 -2.46 -3.27
CA GLN A 402 1.28 -3.34 -2.64
C GLN A 402 1.80 -4.77 -2.51
N VAL A 403 2.38 -5.30 -3.59
CA VAL A 403 2.97 -6.64 -3.59
C VAL A 403 4.15 -6.74 -2.61
N GLY A 404 5.02 -5.72 -2.61
CA GLY A 404 6.16 -5.66 -1.69
C GLY A 404 5.73 -5.61 -0.23
N GLY A 405 4.71 -4.80 0.09
CA GLY A 405 4.14 -4.74 1.43
C GLY A 405 3.53 -6.06 1.88
N ALA A 406 2.73 -6.69 1.02
CA ALA A 406 2.08 -7.97 1.33
C ALA A 406 3.08 -9.12 1.52
N LEU A 407 4.03 -9.29 0.58
CA LEU A 407 5.07 -10.32 0.69
C LEU A 407 5.99 -10.07 1.89
N GLY A 408 6.38 -8.81 2.10
CA GLY A 408 7.23 -8.44 3.23
C GLY A 408 6.56 -8.72 4.56
N LEU A 409 5.29 -8.33 4.71
CA LEU A 409 4.52 -8.63 5.92
C LEU A 409 4.38 -10.15 6.12
N ALA A 410 4.17 -10.94 5.06
CA ALA A 410 4.08 -12.39 5.15
C ALA A 410 5.40 -13.03 5.64
N ILE A 411 6.54 -12.61 5.06
CA ILE A 411 7.86 -13.09 5.47
C ILE A 411 8.11 -12.75 6.95
N LEU A 412 7.89 -11.49 7.31
CA LEU A 412 8.18 -11.02 8.67
C LEU A 412 7.19 -11.57 9.70
N SER A 413 5.93 -11.84 9.33
CA SER A 413 4.97 -12.54 10.18
C SER A 413 5.35 -14.01 10.37
N GLY A 414 5.92 -14.66 9.37
CA GLY A 414 6.46 -16.02 9.51
C GLY A 414 7.61 -16.05 10.52
N VAL A 415 8.52 -15.10 10.45
CA VAL A 415 9.62 -14.95 11.40
C VAL A 415 9.10 -14.66 12.81
N TYR A 416 8.19 -13.68 12.93
CA TYR A 416 7.54 -13.33 14.19
C TYR A 416 6.88 -14.56 14.83
N SER A 417 6.04 -15.28 14.09
CA SER A 417 5.32 -16.47 14.59
C SER A 417 6.27 -17.58 15.05
N SER A 418 7.37 -17.80 14.32
CA SER A 418 8.38 -18.79 14.68
C SER A 418 9.04 -18.47 16.04
N GLN A 419 9.46 -17.21 16.24
CA GLN A 419 10.10 -16.80 17.50
C GLN A 419 9.09 -16.69 18.65
N PHE A 420 7.88 -16.24 18.36
CA PHE A 420 6.78 -16.21 19.31
C PHE A 420 6.51 -17.62 19.89
N THR A 421 6.35 -18.62 19.02
CA THR A 421 6.13 -20.01 19.43
C THR A 421 7.31 -20.58 20.20
N LYS A 422 8.54 -20.30 19.74
CA LYS A 422 9.77 -20.75 20.42
C LYS A 422 9.89 -20.16 21.83
N SER A 423 9.56 -18.89 22.03
CA SER A 423 9.58 -18.25 23.34
C SER A 423 8.57 -18.89 24.30
N LEU A 424 7.31 -19.13 23.82
CA LEU A 424 6.29 -19.82 24.62
C LEU A 424 6.69 -21.24 25.00
N THR A 425 7.26 -22.02 24.07
CA THR A 425 7.74 -23.38 24.35
C THR A 425 8.87 -23.41 25.38
N ASN A 426 9.66 -22.35 25.44
CA ASN A 426 10.74 -22.20 26.44
C ASN A 426 10.23 -21.65 27.79
N GLY A 427 8.91 -21.53 28.00
CA GLY A 427 8.30 -21.08 29.25
C GLY A 427 8.17 -19.54 29.39
N GLY A 428 8.40 -18.80 28.32
CA GLY A 428 8.19 -17.34 28.32
C GLY A 428 6.71 -16.97 28.44
N THR A 429 6.44 -15.80 29.02
CA THR A 429 5.10 -15.21 29.05
C THR A 429 4.65 -14.79 27.65
N GLN A 430 3.35 -14.55 27.48
CA GLN A 430 2.82 -14.06 26.20
C GLN A 430 3.45 -12.72 25.78
N ALA A 431 3.68 -11.80 26.72
CA ALA A 431 4.33 -10.51 26.43
C ALA A 431 5.80 -10.71 25.98
N GLU A 432 6.57 -11.58 26.65
CA GLU A 432 7.93 -11.92 26.25
C GLU A 432 7.99 -12.57 24.86
N ALA A 433 7.03 -13.46 24.57
CA ALA A 433 6.92 -14.09 23.26
C ALA A 433 6.62 -13.07 22.15
N GLN A 434 5.76 -12.09 22.42
CA GLN A 434 5.46 -11.00 21.48
C GLN A 434 6.67 -10.12 21.23
N VAL A 435 7.41 -9.75 22.26
CA VAL A 435 8.66 -8.97 22.15
C VAL A 435 9.71 -9.75 21.37
N ALA A 436 9.90 -11.04 21.66
CA ALA A 436 10.86 -11.90 20.95
C ALA A 436 10.52 -12.02 19.46
N GLY A 437 9.24 -12.18 19.12
CA GLY A 437 8.77 -12.19 17.72
C GLY A 437 9.01 -10.84 17.04
N ALA A 438 8.68 -9.74 17.70
CA ALA A 438 8.84 -8.39 17.18
C ALA A 438 10.32 -8.02 16.98
N HIS A 439 11.19 -8.38 17.89
CA HIS A 439 12.64 -8.19 17.79
C HIS A 439 13.20 -8.70 16.45
N GLU A 440 12.99 -9.98 16.15
CA GLU A 440 13.49 -10.59 14.92
C GLU A 440 12.82 -10.00 13.66
N ALA A 441 11.51 -9.74 13.71
CA ALA A 441 10.80 -9.14 12.59
C ALA A 441 11.34 -7.72 12.27
N PHE A 442 11.57 -6.89 13.28
CA PHE A 442 12.15 -5.56 13.09
C PHE A 442 13.61 -5.61 12.66
N LEU A 443 14.40 -6.53 13.19
CA LEU A 443 15.79 -6.72 12.78
C LEU A 443 15.89 -7.08 11.29
N ILE A 444 15.09 -8.06 10.82
CA ILE A 444 15.06 -8.43 9.41
C ILE A 444 14.48 -7.28 8.56
N GLY A 445 13.48 -6.56 9.06
CA GLY A 445 12.97 -5.35 8.42
C GLY A 445 14.06 -4.28 8.25
N ALA A 446 14.97 -4.12 9.22
CA ALA A 446 16.10 -3.22 9.09
C ALA A 446 17.06 -3.66 7.98
N PHE A 447 17.34 -4.96 7.83
CA PHE A 447 18.12 -5.48 6.70
C PHE A 447 17.45 -5.23 5.36
N PHE A 448 16.11 -5.33 5.26
CA PHE A 448 15.38 -4.95 4.06
C PHE A 448 15.56 -3.46 3.74
N ALA A 449 15.48 -2.60 4.74
CA ALA A 449 15.70 -1.16 4.55
C ALA A 449 17.14 -0.86 4.10
N LEU A 450 18.15 -1.52 4.68
CA LEU A 450 19.54 -1.40 4.23
C LEU A 450 19.72 -1.89 2.79
N ALA A 451 19.08 -3.00 2.42
CA ALA A 451 19.10 -3.49 1.04
C ALA A 451 18.52 -2.47 0.08
N ALA A 452 17.44 -1.74 0.46
CA ALA A 452 16.89 -0.65 -0.35
C ALA A 452 17.91 0.47 -0.58
N SER A 453 18.70 0.85 0.43
CA SER A 453 19.77 1.85 0.29
C SER A 453 20.86 1.37 -0.69
N ILE A 454 21.26 0.12 -0.61
CA ILE A 454 22.24 -0.49 -1.54
C ILE A 454 21.69 -0.49 -2.97
N ILE A 455 20.41 -0.88 -3.14
CA ILE A 455 19.75 -0.84 -4.46
C ILE A 455 19.75 0.60 -5.01
N ALA A 456 19.47 1.61 -4.17
CA ALA A 456 19.53 3.01 -4.60
C ALA A 456 20.92 3.42 -5.07
N LEU A 457 21.95 3.04 -4.33
CA LEU A 457 23.34 3.35 -4.68
C LEU A 457 23.73 2.77 -6.04
N VAL A 458 23.38 1.51 -6.30
CA VAL A 458 23.82 0.73 -7.47
C VAL A 458 22.89 0.94 -8.68
N ALA A 459 21.58 0.84 -8.47
CA ALA A 459 20.60 0.78 -9.56
C ALA A 459 20.14 2.17 -10.02
N ILE A 460 20.11 3.18 -9.15
CA ILE A 460 19.61 4.52 -9.49
C ILE A 460 20.74 5.36 -10.09
N LYS A 461 20.50 5.88 -11.31
CA LYS A 461 21.42 6.84 -11.93
C LYS A 461 21.18 8.23 -11.32
N HIS A 462 22.26 8.91 -10.92
CA HIS A 462 22.18 10.28 -10.48
C HIS A 462 21.87 11.20 -11.68
N VAL A 463 20.75 11.92 -11.58
CA VAL A 463 20.41 12.99 -12.53
C VAL A 463 20.29 14.24 -11.69
N LYS A 464 21.16 15.24 -11.95
CA LYS A 464 21.02 16.58 -11.38
C LYS A 464 19.67 17.11 -11.86
N GLY A 465 18.94 17.77 -10.97
CA GLY A 465 17.59 18.25 -11.23
C GLY A 465 17.52 18.98 -12.58
N GLU A 466 16.64 18.48 -13.48
CA GLU A 466 16.22 19.30 -14.60
C GLU A 466 15.40 20.46 -14.02
N PRO A 467 15.67 21.72 -14.44
CA PRO A 467 14.81 22.83 -14.05
C PRO A 467 13.38 22.47 -14.47
N THR A 468 12.44 22.53 -13.52
CA THR A 468 11.01 22.46 -13.83
C THR A 468 10.76 23.41 -15.01
N THR A 469 10.10 22.92 -16.05
CA THR A 469 9.79 23.56 -17.34
C THR A 469 9.13 24.96 -17.27
N SER A 470 9.33 25.72 -16.21
CA SER A 470 8.89 27.09 -16.01
C SER A 470 9.91 28.16 -16.48
N GLU A 471 11.19 27.79 -16.67
CA GLU A 471 12.21 28.78 -17.08
C GLU A 471 12.63 28.68 -18.55
N ALA A 472 12.19 27.65 -19.29
CA ALA A 472 12.54 27.48 -20.70
C ALA A 472 11.70 28.33 -21.68
N VAL A 473 10.82 29.20 -21.20
CA VAL A 473 9.94 30.03 -22.05
C VAL A 473 10.47 31.49 -22.17
N HIS A 474 11.58 31.84 -21.55
CA HIS A 474 12.12 33.22 -21.60
C HIS A 474 13.45 33.39 -22.33
N LEU A 475 13.94 32.40 -23.06
CA LEU A 475 15.12 32.57 -23.93
C LEU A 475 14.86 31.90 -25.29
N GLY A 476 14.08 32.57 -26.15
CA GLY A 476 13.87 32.21 -27.54
C GLY A 476 12.94 33.16 -28.24
#